data_b1b0bf802b0b59c892198a0e978314cd
#
_entry.id   b1b0bf802b0b59c892198a0e978314cd
#
_cell.length_a   1.000
_cell.length_b   1.000
_cell.length_c   1.000
_cell.angle_alpha   90.00
_cell.angle_beta   90.00
_cell.angle_gamma   90.00
#
_symmetry.space_group_name_H-M   'P 1'
#
loop_
_entity.id
_entity.type
_entity.pdbx_description
1 polymer ?
#
loop_
_entity_poly.entity_id
_entity_poly.type
_entity_poly.pdbx_seq_one_letter_code
_entity_poly.pdbx_strand_id
1 'polypeptide(L)'
;DDAIVVVEGVHAKLDQGYKSSREASIDAMSELGGAIVSITLVMMSVFIPVSFMGGTAGTFYRQFGLTMAISIGLSALNALTLSPALCAMFLKPHEEGHEKKSTFVSRFHSSFNAAYDSLLNSYKKRVVFFIQKKWLSFGIVAGCIVLLVVLMNVTPTGMVPNEDTGTIMGAVTLPPGTSQERTIEVMNKVDSLIAADPAVKSRTAIIGFSFIGGQGPSYGSFIIKLKDWEERSMMQSSDIVYGSLFMRAQKIVKDAQVLFFTPPMIPGYSASSDIELNMQDKTGGDLEKFFDVTKQYMAALTARPEIKSAQSTFNPNF
;
A
#
# COMPACT_ATOMS: atom_id res chain seq x y z
N ASP A 1 -8.73 20.94 4.46
CA ASP A 1 -9.94 20.92 5.28
C ASP A 1 -10.04 22.14 6.19
N ASP A 2 -8.98 22.55 6.87
CA ASP A 2 -8.97 23.72 7.76
C ASP A 2 -9.42 25.01 7.05
N ALA A 3 -9.00 25.21 5.81
CA ALA A 3 -9.40 26.37 5.00
C ALA A 3 -10.92 26.40 4.73
N ILE A 4 -11.53 25.22 4.55
CA ILE A 4 -12.99 25.12 4.34
C ILE A 4 -13.73 25.55 5.60
N VAL A 5 -13.27 25.10 6.77
CA VAL A 5 -13.86 25.47 8.07
C VAL A 5 -13.79 26.99 8.28
N VAL A 6 -12.67 27.63 7.90
CA VAL A 6 -12.52 29.09 7.99
C VAL A 6 -13.52 29.79 7.07
N VAL A 7 -13.59 29.38 5.80
CA VAL A 7 -14.52 29.98 4.82
C VAL A 7 -15.97 29.82 5.28
N GLU A 8 -16.35 28.64 5.76
CA GLU A 8 -17.68 28.37 6.28
C GLU A 8 -17.99 29.21 7.52
N GLY A 9 -17.04 29.33 8.45
CA GLY A 9 -17.19 30.19 9.64
C GLY A 9 -17.38 31.66 9.30
N VAL A 10 -16.62 32.18 8.34
CA VAL A 10 -16.79 33.56 7.87
C VAL A 10 -18.14 33.76 7.19
N HIS A 11 -18.56 32.77 6.38
CA HIS A 11 -19.86 32.80 5.72
C HIS A 11 -21.01 32.80 6.72
N ALA A 12 -20.91 31.96 7.75
CA ALA A 12 -21.91 31.90 8.81
C ALA A 12 -22.01 33.26 9.60
N LYS A 13 -20.90 33.95 9.78
CA LYS A 13 -20.91 35.30 10.39
C LYS A 13 -21.57 36.34 9.47
N LEU A 14 -21.28 36.27 8.16
CA LEU A 14 -21.95 37.14 7.19
C LEU A 14 -23.47 36.91 7.16
N ASP A 15 -23.93 35.69 7.24
CA ASP A 15 -25.35 35.32 7.32
C ASP A 15 -26.02 35.81 8.62
N GLN A 16 -25.23 36.02 9.69
CA GLN A 16 -25.70 36.64 10.94
C GLN A 16 -25.87 38.18 10.83
N GLY A 17 -25.56 38.78 9.70
CA GLY A 17 -25.81 40.18 9.44
C GLY A 17 -24.61 41.11 9.59
N TYR A 18 -23.39 40.57 9.58
CA TYR A 18 -22.16 41.41 9.55
C TYR A 18 -22.11 42.22 8.26
N LYS A 19 -21.92 43.54 8.39
CA LYS A 19 -21.87 44.49 7.24
C LYS A 19 -20.49 44.50 6.56
N SER A 20 -19.47 43.94 7.18
CA SER A 20 -18.10 43.93 6.68
C SER A 20 -17.55 42.53 6.68
N SER A 21 -17.06 42.02 5.54
CA SER A 21 -16.41 40.74 5.42
C SER A 21 -15.12 40.66 6.26
N ARG A 22 -14.47 41.82 6.45
CA ARG A 22 -13.28 41.91 7.32
C ARG A 22 -13.62 41.67 8.80
N GLU A 23 -14.70 42.32 9.30
CA GLU A 23 -15.16 42.12 10.67
C GLU A 23 -15.64 40.68 10.89
N ALA A 24 -16.41 40.13 9.95
CA ALA A 24 -16.85 38.74 9.97
C ALA A 24 -15.64 37.77 10.02
N SER A 25 -14.59 38.04 9.24
CA SER A 25 -13.38 37.22 9.24
C SER A 25 -12.60 37.30 10.56
N ILE A 26 -12.48 38.49 11.15
CA ILE A 26 -11.81 38.66 12.44
C ILE A 26 -12.56 37.92 13.55
N ASP A 27 -13.88 38.06 13.59
CA ASP A 27 -14.70 37.42 14.59
C ASP A 27 -14.74 35.89 14.42
N ALA A 28 -14.89 35.38 13.21
CA ALA A 28 -14.80 33.97 12.92
C ALA A 28 -13.44 33.37 13.36
N MET A 29 -12.33 34.07 13.09
CA MET A 29 -11.00 33.60 13.47
C MET A 29 -10.76 33.66 14.98
N SER A 30 -11.41 34.57 15.71
CA SER A 30 -11.35 34.57 17.17
C SER A 30 -11.97 33.32 17.80
N GLU A 31 -12.99 32.76 17.18
CA GLU A 31 -13.65 31.52 17.59
C GLU A 31 -12.92 30.27 17.09
N LEU A 32 -12.51 30.26 15.82
CA LEU A 32 -11.98 29.06 15.14
C LEU A 32 -10.47 28.89 15.31
N GLY A 33 -9.71 29.96 15.52
CA GLY A 33 -8.25 29.90 15.53
C GLY A 33 -7.68 28.92 16.58
N GLY A 34 -8.23 28.94 17.79
CA GLY A 34 -7.85 28.01 18.85
C GLY A 34 -8.13 26.53 18.51
N ALA A 35 -9.26 26.28 17.86
CA ALA A 35 -9.62 24.93 17.42
C ALA A 35 -8.68 24.42 16.32
N ILE A 36 -8.36 25.25 15.33
CA ILE A 36 -7.43 24.90 14.24
C ILE A 36 -6.05 24.57 14.78
N VAL A 37 -5.51 25.40 15.68
CA VAL A 37 -4.21 25.13 16.33
C VAL A 37 -4.25 23.82 17.12
N SER A 38 -5.32 23.58 17.87
CA SER A 38 -5.45 22.35 18.67
C SER A 38 -5.51 21.10 17.79
N ILE A 39 -6.31 21.12 16.72
CA ILE A 39 -6.41 20.00 15.76
C ILE A 39 -5.06 19.75 15.10
N THR A 40 -4.36 20.80 14.68
CA THR A 40 -3.03 20.70 14.07
C THR A 40 -2.03 20.05 15.02
N LEU A 41 -1.97 20.48 16.28
CA LEU A 41 -1.08 19.92 17.29
C LEU A 41 -1.38 18.45 17.58
N VAL A 42 -2.66 18.08 17.67
CA VAL A 42 -3.08 16.68 17.85
C VAL A 42 -2.62 15.82 16.67
N MET A 43 -2.86 16.26 15.45
CA MET A 43 -2.44 15.51 14.26
C MET A 43 -0.90 15.41 14.17
N MET A 44 -0.18 16.48 14.40
CA MET A 44 1.29 16.45 14.40
C MET A 44 1.85 15.56 15.49
N SER A 45 1.20 15.49 16.66
CA SER A 45 1.62 14.62 17.78
C SER A 45 1.53 13.14 17.46
N VAL A 46 0.71 12.75 16.46
CA VAL A 46 0.64 11.38 15.96
C VAL A 46 1.73 11.11 14.91
N PHE A 47 1.88 11.99 13.93
CA PHE A 47 2.79 11.75 12.79
C PHE A 47 4.27 11.97 13.11
N ILE A 48 4.60 12.93 14.00
CA ILE A 48 6.00 13.18 14.37
C ILE A 48 6.65 11.97 15.05
N PRO A 49 6.07 11.34 16.10
CA PRO A 49 6.66 10.15 16.72
C PRO A 49 6.82 8.97 15.78
N VAL A 50 5.86 8.76 14.88
CA VAL A 50 5.91 7.70 13.87
C VAL A 50 7.13 7.85 12.95
N SER A 51 7.58 9.08 12.71
CA SER A 51 8.77 9.38 11.91
C SER A 51 10.09 8.93 12.55
N PHE A 52 10.10 8.62 13.84
CA PHE A 52 11.28 8.14 14.59
C PHE A 52 11.31 6.61 14.75
N MET A 53 10.36 5.89 14.17
CA MET A 53 10.37 4.43 14.20
C MET A 53 11.59 3.88 13.45
N GLY A 54 12.23 2.87 14.03
CA GLY A 54 13.35 2.16 13.41
C GLY A 54 12.93 0.93 12.58
N GLY A 55 13.90 0.33 11.87
CA GLY A 55 13.69 -0.87 11.07
C GLY A 55 13.06 -0.59 9.69
N THR A 56 12.67 -1.67 9.01
CA THR A 56 12.08 -1.65 7.65
C THR A 56 10.83 -0.79 7.58
N ALA A 57 9.91 -1.03 8.49
CA ALA A 57 8.68 -0.25 8.62
C ALA A 57 8.98 1.22 8.91
N GLY A 58 10.01 1.49 9.72
CA GLY A 58 10.41 2.83 10.08
C GLY A 58 10.88 3.67 8.90
N THR A 59 11.61 3.09 7.95
CA THR A 59 12.04 3.82 6.73
C THR A 59 10.83 4.29 5.92
N PHE A 60 9.83 3.43 5.77
CA PHE A 60 8.58 3.75 5.07
C PHE A 60 7.78 4.82 5.85
N TYR A 61 7.53 4.58 7.12
CA TYR A 61 6.75 5.48 7.95
C TYR A 61 7.42 6.84 8.21
N ARG A 62 8.75 6.91 8.19
CA ARG A 62 9.48 8.17 8.32
C ARG A 62 9.16 9.14 7.20
N GLN A 63 9.22 8.70 5.94
CA GLN A 63 8.90 9.56 4.80
C GLN A 63 7.44 9.99 4.82
N PHE A 64 6.55 9.03 5.06
CA PHE A 64 5.11 9.29 5.15
C PHE A 64 4.78 10.25 6.30
N GLY A 65 5.28 9.96 7.52
CA GLY A 65 5.01 10.74 8.71
C GLY A 65 5.54 12.18 8.63
N LEU A 66 6.77 12.38 8.14
CA LEU A 66 7.33 13.71 7.94
C LEU A 66 6.57 14.52 6.90
N THR A 67 6.23 13.90 5.76
CA THR A 67 5.46 14.56 4.71
C THR A 67 4.09 14.99 5.23
N MET A 68 3.40 14.11 5.96
CA MET A 68 2.10 14.42 6.56
C MET A 68 2.21 15.53 7.61
N ALA A 69 3.18 15.47 8.51
CA ALA A 69 3.38 16.49 9.52
C ALA A 69 3.64 17.88 8.91
N ILE A 70 4.52 17.96 7.91
CA ILE A 70 4.81 19.21 7.18
C ILE A 70 3.56 19.71 6.46
N SER A 71 2.85 18.84 5.77
CA SER A 71 1.63 19.20 5.03
C SER A 71 0.54 19.74 5.95
N ILE A 72 0.34 19.12 7.11
CA ILE A 72 -0.61 19.55 8.14
C ILE A 72 -0.20 20.92 8.70
N GLY A 73 1.08 21.12 9.01
CA GLY A 73 1.59 22.40 9.47
C GLY A 73 1.39 23.53 8.46
N LEU A 74 1.68 23.27 7.17
CA LEU A 74 1.44 24.23 6.10
C LEU A 74 -0.05 24.49 5.86
N SER A 75 -0.90 23.47 5.98
CA SER A 75 -2.36 23.61 5.91
C SER A 75 -2.88 24.55 6.98
N ALA A 76 -2.47 24.35 8.22
CA ALA A 76 -2.85 25.21 9.34
C ALA A 76 -2.37 26.66 9.17
N LEU A 77 -1.13 26.86 8.75
CA LEU A 77 -0.59 28.19 8.48
C LEU A 77 -1.41 28.89 7.39
N ASN A 78 -1.77 28.18 6.34
CA ASN A 78 -2.62 28.69 5.26
C ASN A 78 -4.04 29.04 5.76
N ALA A 79 -4.63 28.17 6.57
CA ALA A 79 -5.94 28.39 7.17
C ALA A 79 -5.99 29.58 8.15
N LEU A 80 -4.90 29.81 8.88
CA LEU A 80 -4.82 30.90 9.85
C LEU A 80 -4.44 32.26 9.21
N THR A 81 -3.87 32.27 8.01
CA THR A 81 -3.36 33.51 7.38
C THR A 81 -4.06 33.80 6.06
N LEU A 82 -3.85 32.96 5.05
CA LEU A 82 -4.33 33.23 3.68
C LEU A 82 -5.86 33.13 3.58
N SER A 83 -6.46 32.09 4.17
CA SER A 83 -7.92 31.87 4.03
C SER A 83 -8.74 33.03 4.61
N PRO A 84 -8.51 33.52 5.84
CA PRO A 84 -9.26 34.66 6.36
C PRO A 84 -8.98 35.96 5.59
N ALA A 85 -7.75 36.15 5.11
CA ALA A 85 -7.42 37.31 4.29
C ALA A 85 -8.19 37.32 2.94
N LEU A 86 -8.26 36.17 2.28
CA LEU A 86 -9.04 36.01 1.05
C LEU A 86 -10.56 36.19 1.30
N CYS A 87 -11.07 35.65 2.41
CA CYS A 87 -12.45 35.85 2.81
C CYS A 87 -12.77 37.35 3.01
N ALA A 88 -11.90 38.07 3.71
CA ALA A 88 -12.06 39.48 3.95
C ALA A 88 -12.04 40.34 2.65
N MET A 89 -11.28 39.86 1.63
CA MET A 89 -11.14 40.55 0.34
C MET A 89 -12.24 40.21 -0.67
N PHE A 90 -12.63 38.95 -0.76
CA PHE A 90 -13.48 38.46 -1.86
C PHE A 90 -14.91 38.18 -1.47
N LEU A 91 -15.22 37.85 -0.23
CA LEU A 91 -16.59 37.66 0.20
C LEU A 91 -17.31 39.00 0.28
N LYS A 92 -18.57 39.01 -0.10
CA LYS A 92 -19.43 40.16 0.01
C LYS A 92 -20.55 39.89 0.99
N PRO A 93 -20.92 40.86 1.87
CA PRO A 93 -22.10 40.74 2.72
C PRO A 93 -23.35 40.51 1.88
N HIS A 94 -24.33 39.83 2.43
CA HIS A 94 -25.64 39.67 1.78
C HIS A 94 -26.33 41.03 1.79
N GLU A 95 -26.40 41.70 0.64
CA GLU A 95 -27.27 42.84 0.48
C GLU A 95 -28.71 42.34 0.30
N GLU A 96 -29.56 42.58 1.30
CA GLU A 96 -30.98 42.39 1.19
C GLU A 96 -31.52 43.43 0.19
N GLY A 97 -31.94 43.01 -0.99
CA GLY A 97 -32.74 43.87 -1.84
C GLY A 97 -32.42 44.01 -3.33
N HIS A 98 -31.39 43.39 -3.86
CA HIS A 98 -31.20 43.38 -5.31
C HIS A 98 -31.93 42.23 -5.99
N GLU A 99 -33.00 42.56 -6.79
CA GLU A 99 -33.62 41.61 -7.72
C GLU A 99 -32.52 40.96 -8.59
N LYS A 100 -32.24 39.70 -8.32
CA LYS A 100 -31.27 38.91 -9.10
C LYS A 100 -31.78 38.77 -10.52
N LYS A 101 -31.17 39.48 -11.47
CA LYS A 101 -31.44 39.28 -12.90
C LYS A 101 -31.30 37.78 -13.20
N SER A 102 -32.33 37.23 -13.87
CA SER A 102 -32.39 35.81 -14.23
C SER A 102 -31.31 35.47 -15.25
N THR A 103 -30.11 35.19 -14.75
CA THR A 103 -28.98 34.67 -15.52
C THR A 103 -28.93 33.14 -15.40
N PHE A 104 -28.39 32.43 -16.38
CA PHE A 104 -28.21 30.94 -16.33
C PHE A 104 -27.56 30.48 -15.00
N VAL A 105 -26.56 31.21 -14.53
CA VAL A 105 -25.88 30.95 -13.25
C VAL A 105 -26.86 31.09 -12.06
N SER A 106 -27.73 32.08 -12.07
CA SER A 106 -28.74 32.29 -11.02
C SER A 106 -29.75 31.12 -10.96
N ARG A 107 -30.17 30.60 -12.11
CA ARG A 107 -31.04 29.41 -12.18
C ARG A 107 -30.36 28.16 -11.67
N PHE A 108 -29.08 27.97 -12.02
CA PHE A 108 -28.29 26.84 -11.50
C PHE A 108 -28.18 26.91 -9.98
N HIS A 109 -27.80 28.06 -9.42
CA HIS A 109 -27.73 28.24 -7.96
C HIS A 109 -29.07 28.01 -7.27
N SER A 110 -30.18 28.51 -7.85
CA SER A 110 -31.51 28.29 -7.30
C SER A 110 -31.89 26.80 -7.28
N SER A 111 -31.63 26.09 -8.38
CA SER A 111 -31.91 24.65 -8.46
C SER A 111 -31.02 23.85 -7.52
N PHE A 112 -29.76 24.22 -7.40
CA PHE A 112 -28.83 23.58 -6.45
C PHE A 112 -29.28 23.79 -5.00
N ASN A 113 -29.63 25.02 -4.62
CA ASN A 113 -30.10 25.33 -3.28
C ASN A 113 -31.40 24.58 -2.94
N ALA A 114 -32.34 24.52 -3.89
CA ALA A 114 -33.58 23.77 -3.70
C ALA A 114 -33.32 22.24 -3.50
N ALA A 115 -32.38 21.66 -4.26
CA ALA A 115 -31.97 20.28 -4.10
C ALA A 115 -31.26 20.05 -2.75
N TYR A 116 -30.40 20.98 -2.36
CA TYR A 116 -29.70 20.96 -1.07
C TYR A 116 -30.67 21.05 0.11
N ASP A 117 -31.63 21.97 0.07
CA ASP A 117 -32.65 22.12 1.11
C ASP A 117 -33.53 20.86 1.24
N SER A 118 -33.88 20.24 0.13
CA SER A 118 -34.61 18.97 0.12
C SER A 118 -33.79 17.86 0.78
N LEU A 119 -32.48 17.76 0.45
CA LEU A 119 -31.57 16.82 1.05
C LEU A 119 -31.40 17.07 2.57
N LEU A 120 -31.20 18.33 2.96
CA LEU A 120 -31.09 18.77 4.34
C LEU A 120 -32.33 18.41 5.18
N ASN A 121 -33.51 18.67 4.62
CA ASN A 121 -34.76 18.32 5.30
C ASN A 121 -34.94 16.80 5.46
N SER A 122 -34.52 16.03 4.45
CA SER A 122 -34.53 14.58 4.53
C SER A 122 -33.52 14.06 5.58
N TYR A 123 -32.34 14.67 5.62
CA TYR A 123 -31.31 14.38 6.62
C TYR A 123 -31.81 14.68 8.04
N LYS A 124 -32.36 15.88 8.28
CA LYS A 124 -32.92 16.27 9.58
C LYS A 124 -33.97 15.26 10.08
N LYS A 125 -34.89 14.86 9.20
CA LYS A 125 -35.92 13.84 9.54
C LYS A 125 -35.30 12.51 9.94
N ARG A 126 -34.28 12.06 9.21
CA ARG A 126 -33.58 10.80 9.53
C ARG A 126 -32.80 10.88 10.85
N VAL A 127 -32.12 12.01 11.10
CA VAL A 127 -31.40 12.23 12.37
C VAL A 127 -32.36 12.20 13.54
N VAL A 128 -33.47 12.94 13.45
CA VAL A 128 -34.52 12.91 14.52
C VAL A 128 -35.06 11.49 14.75
N PHE A 129 -35.31 10.74 13.68
CA PHE A 129 -35.74 9.34 13.77
C PHE A 129 -34.74 8.48 14.55
N PHE A 130 -33.42 8.60 14.24
CA PHE A 130 -32.39 7.84 14.94
C PHE A 130 -32.21 8.29 16.40
N ILE A 131 -32.37 9.57 16.71
CA ILE A 131 -32.32 10.08 18.07
C ILE A 131 -33.51 9.51 18.88
N GLN A 132 -34.70 9.44 18.29
CA GLN A 132 -35.88 8.89 18.94
C GLN A 132 -35.80 7.37 19.12
N LYS A 133 -35.20 6.65 18.16
CA LYS A 133 -35.04 5.20 18.16
C LYS A 133 -33.65 4.78 18.67
N LYS A 134 -33.33 5.15 19.93
CA LYS A 134 -32.00 4.92 20.53
C LYS A 134 -31.50 3.48 20.38
N TRP A 135 -32.36 2.49 20.63
CA TRP A 135 -32.00 1.08 20.53
C TRP A 135 -31.64 0.66 19.10
N LEU A 136 -32.32 1.24 18.09
CA LEU A 136 -31.96 1.01 16.69
C LEU A 136 -30.57 1.59 16.36
N SER A 137 -30.27 2.80 16.83
CA SER A 137 -28.97 3.45 16.66
C SER A 137 -27.86 2.64 17.33
N PHE A 138 -28.07 2.20 18.58
CA PHE A 138 -27.12 1.32 19.26
C PHE A 138 -26.93 -0.02 18.54
N GLY A 139 -28.03 -0.61 18.02
CA GLY A 139 -27.99 -1.85 17.25
C GLY A 139 -27.18 -1.72 15.98
N ILE A 140 -27.30 -0.60 15.24
CA ILE A 140 -26.49 -0.32 14.04
C ILE A 140 -25.02 -0.17 14.40
N VAL A 141 -24.70 0.60 15.44
CA VAL A 141 -23.30 0.78 15.89
C VAL A 141 -22.70 -0.56 16.32
N ALA A 142 -23.44 -1.34 17.12
CA ALA A 142 -23.00 -2.68 17.52
C ALA A 142 -22.78 -3.59 16.31
N GLY A 143 -23.70 -3.56 15.34
CA GLY A 143 -23.56 -4.30 14.07
C GLY A 143 -22.31 -3.89 13.28
N CYS A 144 -22.03 -2.60 13.20
CA CYS A 144 -20.80 -2.10 12.57
C CYS A 144 -19.54 -2.55 13.31
N ILE A 145 -19.55 -2.56 14.65
CA ILE A 145 -18.42 -3.05 15.46
C ILE A 145 -18.20 -4.55 15.23
N VAL A 146 -19.27 -5.35 15.24
CA VAL A 146 -19.18 -6.79 14.96
C VAL A 146 -18.63 -7.04 13.55
N LEU A 147 -19.15 -6.31 12.55
CA LEU A 147 -18.65 -6.39 11.17
C LEU A 147 -17.17 -6.02 11.09
N LEU A 148 -16.74 -4.96 11.77
CA LEU A 148 -15.34 -4.54 11.83
C LEU A 148 -14.46 -5.63 12.43
N VAL A 149 -14.87 -6.21 13.56
CA VAL A 149 -14.12 -7.32 14.22
C VAL A 149 -14.03 -8.54 13.28
N VAL A 150 -15.12 -8.90 12.62
CA VAL A 150 -15.11 -10.00 11.63
C VAL A 150 -14.15 -9.70 10.48
N LEU A 151 -14.24 -8.51 9.90
CA LEU A 151 -13.34 -8.11 8.81
C LEU A 151 -11.87 -8.09 9.23
N MET A 152 -11.56 -7.59 10.43
CA MET A 152 -10.19 -7.61 10.95
C MET A 152 -9.62 -9.02 11.13
N ASN A 153 -10.47 -10.00 11.47
CA ASN A 153 -10.03 -11.40 11.62
C ASN A 153 -9.90 -12.13 10.27
N VAL A 154 -10.70 -11.77 9.28
CA VAL A 154 -10.72 -12.42 7.96
C VAL A 154 -9.72 -11.79 7.00
N THR A 155 -9.46 -10.49 7.16
CA THR A 155 -8.55 -9.76 6.25
C THR A 155 -7.10 -10.08 6.61
N PRO A 156 -6.28 -10.59 5.67
CA PRO A 156 -4.86 -10.82 5.92
C PRO A 156 -4.17 -9.50 6.25
N THR A 157 -3.33 -9.52 7.28
CA THR A 157 -2.55 -8.36 7.72
C THR A 157 -1.17 -8.40 7.09
N GLY A 158 -0.68 -7.28 6.56
CA GLY A 158 0.64 -7.14 5.98
C GLY A 158 0.99 -5.66 5.83
N MET A 159 2.29 -5.35 5.75
CA MET A 159 2.75 -3.97 5.57
C MET A 159 2.49 -3.48 4.15
N VAL A 160 2.72 -4.33 3.17
CA VAL A 160 2.42 -4.08 1.75
C VAL A 160 1.77 -5.36 1.20
N PRO A 161 0.58 -5.28 0.62
CA PRO A 161 -0.04 -6.45 -0.01
C PRO A 161 0.81 -6.89 -1.21
N ASN A 162 0.85 -8.21 -1.44
CA ASN A 162 1.51 -8.76 -2.62
C ASN A 162 0.68 -8.40 -3.86
N GLU A 163 1.30 -7.67 -4.76
CA GLU A 163 0.71 -7.27 -6.03
C GLU A 163 1.38 -8.01 -7.19
N ASP A 164 0.62 -8.22 -8.26
CA ASP A 164 1.16 -8.76 -9.50
C ASP A 164 1.93 -7.66 -10.27
N THR A 165 3.24 -7.59 -10.05
CA THR A 165 4.12 -6.64 -10.75
C THR A 165 4.41 -7.01 -12.20
N GLY A 166 3.91 -8.15 -12.68
CA GLY A 166 4.22 -8.68 -14.00
C GLY A 166 5.69 -9.07 -14.17
N THR A 167 6.41 -9.27 -13.07
CA THR A 167 7.83 -9.65 -13.10
C THR A 167 8.05 -10.91 -12.27
N ILE A 168 8.75 -11.89 -12.84
CA ILE A 168 9.16 -13.12 -12.17
C ILE A 168 10.67 -13.20 -12.24
N MET A 169 11.29 -13.55 -11.13
CA MET A 169 12.71 -13.86 -11.05
C MET A 169 12.92 -15.37 -11.05
N GLY A 170 13.96 -15.83 -11.74
CA GLY A 170 14.39 -17.21 -11.73
C GLY A 170 15.81 -17.33 -11.22
N ALA A 171 16.09 -18.33 -10.40
CA ALA A 171 17.44 -18.71 -9.98
C ALA A 171 17.72 -20.15 -10.38
N VAL A 172 18.85 -20.36 -11.03
CA VAL A 172 19.34 -21.68 -11.45
C VAL A 172 20.66 -21.92 -10.75
N THR A 173 20.72 -23.02 -9.98
CA THR A 173 21.91 -23.42 -9.23
C THR A 173 22.30 -24.84 -9.64
N LEU A 174 23.50 -24.98 -10.17
CA LEU A 174 24.11 -26.27 -10.49
C LEU A 174 25.03 -26.72 -9.35
N PRO A 175 25.39 -28.02 -9.32
CA PRO A 175 26.35 -28.51 -8.33
C PRO A 175 27.66 -27.70 -8.37
N PRO A 176 28.30 -27.48 -7.20
CA PRO A 176 29.59 -26.82 -7.12
C PRO A 176 30.64 -27.47 -8.05
N GLY A 177 31.51 -26.65 -8.66
CA GLY A 177 32.50 -27.14 -9.61
C GLY A 177 32.02 -27.36 -11.03
N THR A 178 30.74 -27.06 -11.32
CA THR A 178 30.22 -27.11 -12.68
C THR A 178 30.83 -25.99 -13.53
N SER A 179 31.25 -26.32 -14.76
CA SER A 179 31.79 -25.35 -15.69
C SER A 179 30.69 -24.38 -16.21
N GLN A 180 31.14 -23.20 -16.63
CA GLN A 180 30.21 -22.19 -17.15
C GLN A 180 29.49 -22.66 -18.43
N GLU A 181 30.17 -23.47 -19.28
CA GLU A 181 29.56 -24.04 -20.50
C GLU A 181 28.37 -24.94 -20.14
N ARG A 182 28.53 -25.77 -19.11
CA ARG A 182 27.43 -26.63 -18.64
C ARG A 182 26.28 -25.83 -18.08
N THR A 183 26.59 -24.75 -17.37
CA THR A 183 25.58 -23.82 -16.86
C THR A 183 24.81 -23.18 -18.02
N ILE A 184 25.49 -22.75 -19.08
CA ILE A 184 24.86 -22.20 -20.29
C ILE A 184 23.90 -23.21 -20.95
N GLU A 185 24.30 -24.47 -21.07
CA GLU A 185 23.43 -25.52 -21.61
C GLU A 185 22.12 -25.67 -20.83
N VAL A 186 22.23 -25.69 -19.51
CA VAL A 186 21.04 -25.78 -18.63
C VAL A 186 20.19 -24.52 -18.72
N MET A 187 20.84 -23.35 -18.70
CA MET A 187 20.15 -22.06 -18.86
C MET A 187 19.38 -22.00 -20.18
N ASN A 188 19.94 -22.49 -21.28
CA ASN A 188 19.26 -22.52 -22.58
C ASN A 188 18.02 -23.45 -22.57
N LYS A 189 18.06 -24.58 -21.84
CA LYS A 189 16.89 -25.44 -21.65
C LYS A 189 15.78 -24.71 -20.87
N VAL A 190 16.15 -24.03 -19.78
CA VAL A 190 15.21 -23.23 -18.99
C VAL A 190 14.66 -22.05 -19.80
N ASP A 191 15.52 -21.36 -20.58
CA ASP A 191 15.11 -20.26 -21.45
C ASP A 191 14.05 -20.69 -22.48
N SER A 192 14.28 -21.86 -23.12
CA SER A 192 13.32 -22.42 -24.06
C SER A 192 11.98 -22.74 -23.42
N LEU A 193 12.00 -23.22 -22.17
CA LEU A 193 10.79 -23.49 -21.40
C LEU A 193 10.02 -22.20 -21.07
N ILE A 194 10.74 -21.13 -20.69
CA ILE A 194 10.15 -19.82 -20.41
C ILE A 194 9.59 -19.20 -21.69
N ALA A 195 10.32 -19.32 -22.81
CA ALA A 195 9.89 -18.81 -24.11
C ALA A 195 8.57 -19.43 -24.60
N ALA A 196 8.30 -20.67 -24.24
CA ALA A 196 7.10 -21.38 -24.64
C ALA A 196 5.84 -20.95 -23.86
N ASP A 197 5.97 -20.09 -22.85
CA ASP A 197 4.82 -19.64 -22.07
C ASP A 197 4.18 -18.39 -22.72
N PRO A 198 2.88 -18.45 -23.06
CA PRO A 198 2.20 -17.36 -23.76
C PRO A 198 2.06 -16.07 -22.95
N ALA A 199 2.19 -16.15 -21.62
CA ALA A 199 2.12 -14.99 -20.73
C ALA A 199 3.41 -14.16 -20.72
N VAL A 200 4.53 -14.72 -21.22
CA VAL A 200 5.85 -14.06 -21.20
C VAL A 200 5.96 -13.05 -22.34
N LYS A 201 6.32 -11.80 -22.02
CA LYS A 201 6.60 -10.72 -22.98
C LYS A 201 8.06 -10.65 -23.35
N SER A 202 8.91 -10.69 -22.34
CA SER A 202 10.38 -10.67 -22.52
C SER A 202 11.08 -11.39 -21.38
N ARG A 203 12.29 -11.84 -21.65
CA ARG A 203 13.13 -12.54 -20.67
C ARG A 203 14.59 -12.16 -20.86
N THR A 204 15.33 -12.12 -19.76
CA THR A 204 16.76 -11.85 -19.73
C THR A 204 17.42 -12.94 -18.91
N ALA A 205 18.41 -13.60 -19.46
CA ALA A 205 19.25 -14.59 -18.78
C ALA A 205 20.58 -13.94 -18.35
N ILE A 206 20.95 -14.14 -17.09
CA ILE A 206 22.21 -13.68 -16.51
C ILE A 206 23.00 -14.91 -16.09
N ILE A 207 24.18 -15.11 -16.65
CA ILE A 207 25.03 -16.25 -16.38
C ILE A 207 26.14 -15.85 -15.41
N GLY A 208 26.47 -16.72 -14.46
CA GLY A 208 27.49 -16.46 -13.44
C GLY A 208 26.99 -15.67 -12.23
N PHE A 209 25.70 -15.40 -12.14
CA PHE A 209 25.09 -14.68 -11.03
C PHE A 209 23.74 -15.30 -10.61
N SER A 210 23.52 -15.39 -9.31
CA SER A 210 22.22 -15.77 -8.73
C SER A 210 21.80 -14.76 -7.69
N PHE A 211 20.51 -14.37 -7.72
CA PHE A 211 19.91 -13.48 -6.71
C PHE A 211 19.93 -14.08 -5.31
N ILE A 212 20.05 -15.41 -5.20
CA ILE A 212 20.05 -16.15 -3.93
C ILE A 212 21.44 -16.68 -3.60
N GLY A 213 22.15 -17.25 -4.59
CA GLY A 213 23.42 -17.94 -4.38
C GLY A 213 24.68 -17.09 -4.53
N GLY A 214 24.55 -15.83 -5.04
CA GLY A 214 25.67 -14.92 -5.27
C GLY A 214 26.33 -15.11 -6.65
N GLN A 215 27.67 -15.03 -6.73
CA GLN A 215 28.42 -15.09 -7.99
C GLN A 215 29.22 -16.39 -8.09
N GLY A 216 29.24 -16.97 -9.29
CA GLY A 216 30.03 -18.17 -9.59
C GLY A 216 29.62 -18.82 -10.90
N PRO A 217 30.50 -19.68 -11.49
CA PRO A 217 30.25 -20.31 -12.79
C PRO A 217 29.06 -21.27 -12.80
N SER A 218 28.66 -21.80 -11.63
CA SER A 218 27.54 -22.72 -11.46
C SER A 218 26.19 -22.05 -11.23
N TYR A 219 26.13 -20.71 -11.34
CA TYR A 219 24.93 -19.93 -11.11
C TYR A 219 24.38 -19.27 -12.36
N GLY A 220 23.08 -19.18 -12.43
CA GLY A 220 22.37 -18.40 -13.44
C GLY A 220 21.09 -17.80 -12.90
N SER A 221 20.64 -16.72 -13.50
CA SER A 221 19.38 -16.07 -13.13
C SER A 221 18.59 -15.68 -14.35
N PHE A 222 17.29 -15.56 -14.17
CA PHE A 222 16.35 -15.02 -15.14
C PHE A 222 15.59 -13.83 -14.56
N ILE A 223 15.38 -12.83 -15.39
CA ILE A 223 14.38 -11.78 -15.18
C ILE A 223 13.34 -11.94 -16.28
N ILE A 224 12.13 -12.30 -15.90
CA ILE A 224 11.04 -12.61 -16.80
C ILE A 224 9.99 -11.52 -16.65
N LYS A 225 9.66 -10.84 -17.74
CA LYS A 225 8.58 -9.86 -17.79
C LYS A 225 7.38 -10.48 -18.47
N LEU A 226 6.26 -10.47 -17.78
CA LEU A 226 4.98 -10.89 -18.32
C LEU A 226 4.36 -9.79 -19.19
N LYS A 227 3.39 -10.15 -20.02
CA LYS A 227 2.55 -9.22 -20.77
C LYS A 227 1.80 -8.28 -19.82
N ASP A 228 1.31 -7.17 -20.34
CA ASP A 228 0.54 -6.22 -19.55
C ASP A 228 -0.79 -6.86 -19.10
N TRP A 229 -1.38 -6.37 -18.02
CA TRP A 229 -2.56 -6.99 -17.39
C TRP A 229 -3.76 -7.09 -18.34
N GLU A 230 -3.92 -6.12 -19.23
CA GLU A 230 -4.97 -6.10 -20.23
C GLU A 230 -4.85 -7.25 -21.27
N GLU A 231 -3.63 -7.75 -21.49
CA GLU A 231 -3.32 -8.84 -22.42
C GLU A 231 -3.30 -10.22 -21.74
N ARG A 232 -3.42 -10.26 -20.40
CA ARG A 232 -3.39 -11.50 -19.61
C ARG A 232 -4.77 -11.86 -19.09
N SER A 233 -5.09 -13.15 -19.08
CA SER A 233 -6.27 -13.67 -18.38
C SER A 233 -6.01 -13.79 -16.87
N MET A 234 -7.05 -13.88 -16.04
CA MET A 234 -6.93 -14.13 -14.60
C MET A 234 -6.12 -15.40 -14.26
N MET A 235 -6.09 -16.38 -15.18
CA MET A 235 -5.30 -17.61 -15.04
C MET A 235 -3.80 -17.42 -15.39
N GLN A 236 -3.40 -16.23 -15.78
CA GLN A 236 -2.03 -15.85 -16.13
C GLN A 236 -1.44 -14.81 -15.14
N SER A 237 -1.94 -14.81 -13.91
CA SER A 237 -1.30 -14.03 -12.83
C SER A 237 0.12 -14.52 -12.57
N SER A 238 0.99 -13.65 -12.06
CA SER A 238 2.40 -13.98 -11.75
C SER A 238 2.52 -15.26 -10.93
N ASP A 239 1.64 -15.44 -9.93
CA ASP A 239 1.64 -16.60 -9.03
C ASP A 239 1.34 -17.93 -9.76
N ILE A 240 0.40 -17.90 -10.69
CA ILE A 240 0.04 -19.09 -11.47
C ILE A 240 1.16 -19.40 -12.48
N VAL A 241 1.68 -18.37 -13.13
CA VAL A 241 2.73 -18.54 -14.15
C VAL A 241 4.02 -19.07 -13.51
N TYR A 242 4.51 -18.47 -12.40
CA TYR A 242 5.73 -18.97 -11.78
C TYR A 242 5.55 -20.40 -11.23
N GLY A 243 4.37 -20.73 -10.68
CA GLY A 243 4.06 -22.09 -10.25
C GLY A 243 4.09 -23.09 -11.40
N SER A 244 3.52 -22.73 -12.55
CA SER A 244 3.54 -23.57 -13.75
C SER A 244 4.96 -23.74 -14.33
N LEU A 245 5.75 -22.66 -14.35
CA LEU A 245 7.15 -22.69 -14.80
C LEU A 245 7.98 -23.58 -13.88
N PHE A 246 7.80 -23.46 -12.55
CA PHE A 246 8.47 -24.31 -11.58
C PHE A 246 8.17 -25.79 -11.79
N MET A 247 6.88 -26.16 -11.93
CA MET A 247 6.47 -27.54 -12.15
C MET A 247 7.02 -28.12 -13.46
N ARG A 248 7.07 -27.31 -14.52
CA ARG A 248 7.65 -27.72 -15.82
C ARG A 248 9.17 -27.84 -15.76
N ALA A 249 9.85 -26.92 -15.08
CA ALA A 249 11.29 -26.95 -14.90
C ALA A 249 11.74 -28.21 -14.13
N GLN A 250 11.06 -28.57 -13.07
CA GLN A 250 11.33 -29.78 -12.28
C GLN A 250 11.26 -31.08 -13.11
N LYS A 251 10.44 -31.12 -14.14
CA LYS A 251 10.32 -32.29 -15.04
C LYS A 251 11.46 -32.38 -16.05
N ILE A 252 11.93 -31.22 -16.54
CA ILE A 252 12.89 -31.15 -17.67
C ILE A 252 14.32 -31.07 -17.17
N VAL A 253 14.57 -30.31 -16.08
CA VAL A 253 15.91 -30.06 -15.55
C VAL A 253 16.10 -30.84 -14.26
N LYS A 254 16.90 -31.91 -14.33
CA LYS A 254 17.22 -32.76 -13.18
C LYS A 254 18.63 -32.51 -12.62
N ASP A 255 19.47 -31.88 -13.44
CA ASP A 255 20.89 -31.65 -13.14
C ASP A 255 21.13 -30.31 -12.42
N ALA A 256 20.09 -29.52 -12.19
CA ALA A 256 20.15 -28.22 -11.52
C ALA A 256 18.90 -27.94 -10.68
N GLN A 257 19.05 -27.16 -9.66
CA GLN A 257 17.94 -26.61 -8.91
C GLN A 257 17.46 -25.33 -9.60
N VAL A 258 16.19 -25.31 -10.00
CA VAL A 258 15.53 -24.16 -10.65
C VAL A 258 14.43 -23.66 -9.74
N LEU A 259 14.53 -22.41 -9.32
CA LEU A 259 13.55 -21.72 -8.49
C LEU A 259 12.99 -20.53 -9.25
N PHE A 260 11.68 -20.29 -9.12
CA PHE A 260 11.04 -19.09 -9.58
C PHE A 260 10.34 -18.40 -8.41
N PHE A 261 10.43 -17.09 -8.36
CA PHE A 261 9.83 -16.28 -7.30
C PHE A 261 9.50 -14.88 -7.81
N THR A 262 8.64 -14.17 -7.11
CA THR A 262 8.32 -12.76 -7.41
C THR A 262 9.30 -11.85 -6.69
N PRO A 263 9.69 -10.71 -7.29
CA PRO A 263 10.53 -9.73 -6.60
C PRO A 263 9.80 -9.18 -5.37
N PRO A 264 10.55 -8.76 -4.33
CA PRO A 264 9.95 -8.19 -3.14
C PRO A 264 9.24 -6.88 -3.47
N MET A 265 8.11 -6.61 -2.80
CA MET A 265 7.35 -5.37 -2.97
C MET A 265 8.15 -4.14 -2.55
N ILE A 266 9.07 -4.29 -1.60
CA ILE A 266 9.98 -3.23 -1.16
C ILE A 266 11.40 -3.60 -1.58
N PRO A 267 11.96 -2.94 -2.61
CA PRO A 267 13.32 -3.21 -3.06
C PRO A 267 14.36 -2.99 -1.95
N GLY A 268 15.34 -3.88 -1.86
CA GLY A 268 16.47 -3.74 -0.95
C GLY A 268 16.31 -4.40 0.42
N TYR A 269 15.17 -5.02 0.72
CA TYR A 269 14.96 -5.69 2.01
C TYR A 269 15.09 -7.20 1.97
N SER A 270 14.88 -7.82 0.82
CA SER A 270 15.04 -9.27 0.61
C SER A 270 15.30 -9.54 -0.87
N ALA A 271 15.78 -10.73 -1.19
CA ALA A 271 15.86 -11.18 -2.59
C ALA A 271 14.50 -11.65 -3.13
N SER A 272 13.58 -12.04 -2.25
CA SER A 272 12.21 -12.48 -2.58
C SER A 272 11.21 -11.88 -1.60
N SER A 273 9.91 -12.01 -1.87
CA SER A 273 8.83 -11.63 -0.95
C SER A 273 8.66 -12.60 0.23
N ASP A 274 9.55 -13.58 0.35
CA ASP A 274 9.45 -14.67 1.30
C ASP A 274 10.23 -14.40 2.59
N ILE A 275 10.08 -15.29 3.57
CA ILE A 275 10.83 -15.26 4.83
C ILE A 275 12.19 -15.92 4.61
N GLU A 276 13.26 -15.16 4.79
CA GLU A 276 14.63 -15.67 4.74
C GLU A 276 15.13 -16.02 6.16
N LEU A 277 15.61 -17.24 6.34
CA LEU A 277 16.14 -17.75 7.59
C LEU A 277 17.59 -18.21 7.39
N ASN A 278 18.51 -17.66 8.19
CA ASN A 278 19.91 -18.06 8.19
C ASN A 278 20.18 -19.08 9.31
N MET A 279 20.39 -20.34 8.93
CA MET A 279 20.85 -21.38 9.84
C MET A 279 22.37 -21.40 9.93
N GLN A 280 22.88 -21.39 11.13
CA GLN A 280 24.33 -21.47 11.41
C GLN A 280 24.67 -22.67 12.26
N ASP A 281 25.64 -23.45 11.84
CA ASP A 281 26.31 -24.42 12.73
C ASP A 281 27.37 -23.70 13.58
N LYS A 282 27.15 -23.67 14.89
CA LYS A 282 28.09 -23.08 15.88
C LYS A 282 29.03 -24.14 16.49
N THR A 283 28.85 -25.41 16.15
CA THR A 283 29.61 -26.48 16.73
C THR A 283 30.85 -26.87 15.92
N GLY A 284 30.92 -26.41 14.66
CA GLY A 284 31.96 -26.79 13.71
C GLY A 284 31.93 -28.28 13.38
N GLY A 285 30.75 -28.91 13.47
CA GLY A 285 30.50 -30.31 13.32
C GLY A 285 30.46 -30.79 11.87
N ASP A 286 29.96 -32.03 11.74
CA ASP A 286 29.83 -32.73 10.46
C ASP A 286 28.76 -32.04 9.57
N LEU A 287 29.13 -31.71 8.35
CA LEU A 287 28.25 -31.08 7.34
C LEU A 287 27.04 -31.96 6.98
N GLU A 288 27.21 -33.31 7.00
CA GLU A 288 26.08 -34.21 6.73
C GLU A 288 25.04 -34.14 7.84
N LYS A 289 25.47 -34.08 9.10
CA LYS A 289 24.55 -33.89 10.24
C LYS A 289 23.83 -32.55 10.17
N PHE A 290 24.54 -31.50 9.81
CA PHE A 290 23.93 -30.19 9.63
C PHE A 290 22.86 -30.20 8.52
N PHE A 291 23.14 -30.89 7.42
CA PHE A 291 22.21 -31.06 6.32
C PHE A 291 20.96 -31.87 6.75
N ASP A 292 21.13 -32.94 7.51
CA ASP A 292 19.98 -33.71 8.01
C ASP A 292 19.13 -32.91 8.99
N VAL A 293 19.74 -32.12 9.87
CA VAL A 293 19.00 -31.18 10.74
C VAL A 293 18.25 -30.12 9.91
N THR A 294 18.89 -29.58 8.87
CA THR A 294 18.27 -28.64 7.97
C THR A 294 17.06 -29.25 7.28
N LYS A 295 17.16 -30.50 6.79
CA LYS A 295 16.01 -31.22 6.19
C LYS A 295 14.86 -31.41 7.18
N GLN A 296 15.16 -31.83 8.39
CA GLN A 296 14.16 -32.03 9.44
C GLN A 296 13.47 -30.70 9.77
N TYR A 297 14.23 -29.61 9.85
CA TYR A 297 13.69 -28.27 10.09
C TYR A 297 12.80 -27.82 8.96
N MET A 298 13.21 -27.96 7.68
CA MET A 298 12.38 -27.65 6.53
C MET A 298 11.08 -28.45 6.50
N ALA A 299 11.14 -29.76 6.83
CA ALA A 299 9.95 -30.59 6.91
C ALA A 299 8.99 -30.12 8.02
N ALA A 300 9.54 -29.75 9.19
CA ALA A 300 8.74 -29.19 10.28
C ALA A 300 8.12 -27.82 9.94
N LEU A 301 8.83 -26.98 9.20
CA LEU A 301 8.29 -25.72 8.68
C LEU A 301 7.15 -25.96 7.69
N THR A 302 7.36 -26.85 6.73
CA THR A 302 6.35 -27.17 5.70
C THR A 302 5.09 -27.83 6.28
N ALA A 303 5.19 -28.45 7.45
CA ALA A 303 4.03 -29.01 8.15
C ALA A 303 3.13 -27.93 8.80
N ARG A 304 3.58 -26.68 8.87
CA ARG A 304 2.76 -25.59 9.40
C ARG A 304 1.81 -25.03 8.34
N PRO A 305 0.53 -24.75 8.70
CA PRO A 305 -0.47 -24.22 7.76
C PRO A 305 -0.13 -22.82 7.22
N GLU A 306 0.72 -22.08 7.95
CA GLU A 306 1.13 -20.72 7.57
C GLU A 306 2.24 -20.71 6.51
N ILE A 307 2.93 -21.86 6.30
CA ILE A 307 4.09 -21.97 5.40
C ILE A 307 3.74 -22.85 4.21
N LYS A 308 3.76 -22.26 3.03
CA LYS A 308 3.46 -22.94 1.78
C LYS A 308 4.54 -23.94 1.36
N SER A 309 5.80 -23.56 1.51
CA SER A 309 6.97 -24.41 1.22
C SER A 309 8.21 -23.85 1.91
N ALA A 310 9.14 -24.70 2.28
CA ALA A 310 10.47 -24.34 2.78
C ALA A 310 11.53 -24.91 1.84
N GLN A 311 12.53 -24.14 1.48
CA GLN A 311 13.60 -24.53 0.56
C GLN A 311 14.95 -24.05 1.08
N SER A 312 16.02 -24.79 0.76
CA SER A 312 17.40 -24.42 1.07
C SER A 312 18.27 -24.63 -0.17
N THR A 313 19.23 -23.74 -0.38
CA THR A 313 20.26 -23.89 -1.41
C THR A 313 21.49 -24.65 -0.91
N PHE A 314 21.52 -24.99 0.38
CA PHE A 314 22.63 -25.72 0.97
C PHE A 314 22.67 -27.18 0.48
N ASN A 315 23.83 -27.61 -0.03
CA ASN A 315 24.10 -28.97 -0.46
C ASN A 315 25.46 -29.39 0.12
N PRO A 316 25.55 -30.48 0.93
CA PRO A 316 26.81 -30.95 1.53
C PRO A 316 27.73 -31.67 0.54
N ASN A 317 27.21 -32.06 -0.64
CA ASN A 317 28.03 -32.74 -1.65
C ASN A 317 28.82 -31.67 -2.46
N PHE A 318 30.01 -31.38 -1.98
CA PHE A 318 30.99 -30.53 -2.66
C PHE A 318 31.91 -31.37 -3.52
#